data_5fa5f93ea53872d5a05ce989b4946c66
#
_entry.id   5fa5f93ea53872d5a05ce989b4946c66
#
_cell.length_a   1.000
_cell.length_b   1.000
_cell.length_c   1.000
_cell.angle_alpha   90.00
_cell.angle_beta   90.00
_cell.angle_gamma   90.00
#
_symmetry.space_group_name_H-M   'P 1'
#
loop_
_entity.id
_entity.type
_entity.pdbx_description
1 polymer ?
#
loop_
_entity_poly.entity_id
_entity_poly.type
_entity_poly.pdbx_seq_one_letter_code
_entity_poly.pdbx_strand_id
1 'polypeptide(L)'
;MILIDTGIRLSEMINLTEEHIKSDHIIIKGKGAKERVVPKSPMLGKWLIKYVAVRGSYFLYKATPKNLLLNKYGRPLGIGGVDKVLKEAGKECDISKDVRISAHTFRHTYAQYQLKIGLDIYSLARLLGHESIAITQTYLNGIRDEEVISQAQKTSPLMNL
;
A
#
# COMPACT_ATOMS: atom_id res chain seq x y z
N MET A 1 -7.26 -1.91 1.90
CA MET A 1 -6.84 -2.22 0.53
C MET A 1 -5.68 -1.35 0.05
N ILE A 2 -5.71 0.00 0.12
CA ILE A 2 -4.60 0.86 -0.35
C ILE A 2 -3.25 0.41 0.21
N LEU A 3 -3.13 0.24 1.52
CA LEU A 3 -1.88 -0.12 2.19
C LEU A 3 -1.28 -1.44 1.69
N ILE A 4 -2.11 -2.47 1.52
CA ILE A 4 -1.63 -3.80 1.10
C ILE A 4 -1.33 -3.87 -0.41
N ASP A 5 -2.00 -3.09 -1.22
CA ASP A 5 -1.84 -3.07 -2.67
C ASP A 5 -0.63 -2.24 -3.12
N THR A 6 -0.25 -1.21 -2.35
CA THR A 6 0.73 -0.21 -2.76
C THR A 6 1.95 -0.09 -1.84
N GLY A 7 1.85 -0.60 -0.62
CA GLY A 7 2.92 -0.48 0.39
C GLY A 7 3.27 0.95 0.81
N ILE A 8 2.46 1.96 0.51
CA ILE A 8 2.72 3.36 0.88
C ILE A 8 2.68 3.57 2.40
N ARG A 9 3.31 4.66 2.86
CA ARG A 9 3.29 5.02 4.29
C ARG A 9 1.89 5.51 4.70
N LEU A 10 1.54 5.31 5.97
CA LEU A 10 0.26 5.79 6.50
C LEU A 10 0.07 7.30 6.31
N SER A 11 1.11 8.09 6.58
CA SER A 11 1.09 9.54 6.36
C SER A 11 0.87 9.93 4.90
N GLU A 12 1.40 9.16 3.96
CA GLU A 12 1.18 9.36 2.52
C GLU A 12 -0.28 9.03 2.16
N MET A 13 -0.81 7.92 2.67
CA MET A 13 -2.19 7.49 2.41
C MET A 13 -3.23 8.51 2.88
N ILE A 14 -3.10 9.06 4.10
CA ILE A 14 -4.06 10.04 4.63
C ILE A 14 -4.03 11.39 3.90
N ASN A 15 -2.92 11.70 3.22
CA ASN A 15 -2.75 12.91 2.42
C ASN A 15 -3.10 12.73 0.93
N LEU A 16 -3.55 11.55 0.52
CA LEU A 16 -4.03 11.34 -0.85
C LEU A 16 -5.24 12.23 -1.16
N THR A 17 -5.28 12.70 -2.40
CA THR A 17 -6.45 13.36 -3.00
C THR A 17 -6.92 12.55 -4.20
N GLU A 18 -8.09 12.83 -4.76
CA GLU A 18 -8.57 12.18 -5.98
C GLU A 18 -7.63 12.43 -7.16
N GLU A 19 -7.03 13.62 -7.24
CA GLU A 19 -6.09 14.01 -8.30
C GLU A 19 -4.85 13.11 -8.37
N HIS A 20 -4.47 12.50 -7.24
CA HIS A 20 -3.34 11.56 -7.17
C HIS A 20 -3.65 10.19 -7.75
N ILE A 21 -4.94 9.82 -7.89
CA ILE A 21 -5.37 8.52 -8.38
C ILE A 21 -5.46 8.56 -9.91
N LYS A 22 -4.59 7.83 -10.60
CA LYS A 22 -4.59 7.69 -12.06
C LYS A 22 -5.22 6.34 -12.47
N SER A 23 -5.26 6.07 -13.76
CA SER A 23 -5.86 4.84 -14.31
C SER A 23 -5.21 3.57 -13.78
N ASP A 24 -3.88 3.51 -13.74
CA ASP A 24 -3.05 2.35 -13.44
C ASP A 24 -2.07 2.55 -12.26
N HIS A 25 -1.94 3.78 -11.75
CA HIS A 25 -1.00 4.12 -10.70
C HIS A 25 -1.53 5.20 -9.75
N ILE A 26 -0.80 5.42 -8.66
CA ILE A 26 -1.03 6.49 -7.68
C ILE A 26 0.24 7.33 -7.58
N ILE A 27 0.10 8.65 -7.64
CA ILE A 27 1.19 9.61 -7.42
C ILE A 27 1.30 9.84 -5.91
N ILE A 28 2.48 9.59 -5.35
CA ILE A 28 2.78 9.79 -3.94
C ILE A 28 3.73 10.97 -3.77
N LYS A 29 3.28 11.97 -3.02
CA LYS A 29 4.11 13.11 -2.64
C LYS A 29 4.91 12.77 -1.37
N GLY A 30 6.21 12.74 -1.50
CA GLY A 30 7.14 12.47 -0.39
C GLY A 30 7.69 13.75 0.25
N LYS A 31 8.64 13.57 1.16
CA LYS A 31 9.36 14.68 1.82
C LYS A 31 10.18 15.47 0.79
N GLY A 32 10.16 16.81 0.89
CA GLY A 32 10.93 17.69 -0.01
C GLY A 32 10.38 17.78 -1.43
N ALA A 33 9.06 17.68 -1.61
CA ALA A 33 8.38 17.75 -2.90
C ALA A 33 8.79 16.67 -3.93
N LYS A 34 9.53 15.66 -3.49
CA LYS A 34 9.83 14.49 -4.35
C LYS A 34 8.57 13.68 -4.57
N GLU A 35 8.25 13.42 -5.83
CA GLU A 35 7.15 12.56 -6.20
C GLU A 35 7.66 11.18 -6.62
N ARG A 36 6.87 10.15 -6.33
CA ARG A 36 7.06 8.81 -6.88
C ARG A 36 5.71 8.23 -7.29
N VAL A 37 5.78 7.28 -8.19
CA VAL A 37 4.62 6.57 -8.70
C VAL A 37 4.61 5.16 -8.12
N VAL A 38 3.45 4.71 -7.65
CA VAL A 38 3.24 3.33 -7.22
C VAL A 38 2.13 2.69 -8.07
N PRO A 39 2.29 1.44 -8.49
CA PRO A 39 1.25 0.75 -9.28
C PRO A 39 -0.02 0.58 -8.46
N LYS A 40 -1.15 0.55 -9.15
CA LYS A 40 -2.47 0.31 -8.58
C LYS A 40 -3.11 -0.88 -9.30
N SER A 41 -3.45 -1.93 -8.54
CA SER A 41 -4.14 -3.06 -9.14
C SER A 41 -5.53 -2.69 -9.68
N PRO A 42 -6.02 -3.40 -10.69
CA PRO A 42 -7.40 -3.22 -11.17
C PRO A 42 -8.44 -3.40 -10.07
N MET A 43 -8.17 -4.29 -9.11
CA MET A 43 -9.04 -4.51 -7.95
C MET A 43 -9.13 -3.27 -7.06
N LEU A 44 -7.98 -2.68 -6.69
CA LEU A 44 -7.95 -1.42 -5.93
C LEU A 44 -8.67 -0.31 -6.71
N GLY A 45 -8.46 -0.23 -8.03
CA GLY A 45 -9.13 0.72 -8.90
C GLY A 45 -10.66 0.66 -8.79
N LYS A 46 -11.24 -0.54 -8.89
CA LYS A 46 -12.69 -0.76 -8.75
C LYS A 46 -13.21 -0.30 -7.38
N TRP A 47 -12.47 -0.60 -6.30
CA TRP A 47 -12.88 -0.20 -4.95
C TRP A 47 -12.77 1.31 -4.73
N LEU A 48 -11.75 1.97 -5.30
CA LEU A 48 -11.62 3.43 -5.21
C LEU A 48 -12.75 4.14 -5.95
N ILE A 49 -13.13 3.69 -7.14
CA ILE A 49 -14.29 4.25 -7.89
C ILE A 49 -15.55 4.12 -7.04
N LYS A 50 -15.83 2.92 -6.49
CA LYS A 50 -16.99 2.69 -5.62
C LYS A 50 -16.95 3.57 -4.38
N TYR A 51 -15.80 3.69 -3.73
CA TYR A 51 -15.64 4.54 -2.55
C TYR A 51 -15.91 6.01 -2.86
N VAL A 52 -15.34 6.55 -3.95
CA VAL A 52 -15.56 7.96 -4.35
C VAL A 52 -17.03 8.23 -4.66
N ALA A 53 -17.71 7.31 -5.34
CA ALA A 53 -19.15 7.44 -5.62
C ALA A 53 -19.97 7.47 -4.31
N VAL A 54 -19.75 6.53 -3.40
CA VAL A 54 -20.44 6.48 -2.09
C VAL A 54 -20.12 7.74 -1.26
N ARG A 55 -18.86 8.16 -1.24
CA ARG A 55 -18.45 9.38 -0.55
C ARG A 55 -19.15 10.63 -1.10
N GLY A 56 -19.21 10.75 -2.42
CA GLY A 56 -19.89 11.85 -3.09
C GLY A 56 -21.38 11.93 -2.73
N SER A 57 -22.09 10.81 -2.73
CA SER A 57 -23.48 10.73 -2.30
C SER A 57 -23.66 11.04 -0.81
N TYR A 58 -22.76 10.53 0.05
CA TYR A 58 -22.85 10.74 1.50
C TYR A 58 -22.64 12.20 1.91
N PHE A 59 -21.78 12.93 1.19
CA PHE A 59 -21.46 14.33 1.49
C PHE A 59 -22.05 15.31 0.47
N LEU A 60 -23.11 14.93 -0.26
CA LEU A 60 -23.67 15.71 -1.37
C LEU A 60 -23.95 17.19 -1.02
N TYR A 61 -24.42 17.43 0.20
CA TYR A 61 -24.75 18.79 0.67
C TYR A 61 -23.73 19.35 1.66
N LYS A 62 -22.53 18.81 1.70
CA LYS A 62 -21.51 19.21 2.66
C LYS A 62 -20.19 19.52 1.95
N ALA A 63 -19.66 20.73 2.16
CA ALA A 63 -18.31 21.06 1.72
C ALA A 63 -17.30 20.17 2.45
N THR A 64 -16.45 19.49 1.70
CA THR A 64 -15.41 18.59 2.23
C THR A 64 -14.03 18.99 1.72
N PRO A 65 -12.95 18.71 2.47
CA PRO A 65 -11.58 18.94 2.01
C PRO A 65 -11.23 18.01 0.83
N LYS A 66 -10.16 18.34 0.11
CA LYS A 66 -9.69 17.58 -1.06
C LYS A 66 -9.16 16.18 -0.72
N ASN A 67 -8.93 15.87 0.55
CA ASN A 67 -8.45 14.55 0.97
C ASN A 67 -9.33 13.42 0.45
N LEU A 68 -8.71 12.37 -0.08
CA LEU A 68 -9.42 11.19 -0.56
C LEU A 68 -10.20 10.51 0.57
N LEU A 69 -9.55 10.28 1.71
CA LEU A 69 -10.12 9.56 2.84
C LEU A 69 -10.69 10.54 3.88
N LEU A 70 -11.99 10.41 4.12
CA LEU A 70 -12.71 11.23 5.09
C LEU A 70 -13.32 10.36 6.19
N ASN A 71 -13.46 10.94 7.37
CA ASN A 71 -14.26 10.34 8.44
C ASN A 71 -15.77 10.64 8.23
N LYS A 72 -16.64 10.03 9.03
CA LYS A 72 -18.10 10.21 8.95
C LYS A 72 -18.59 11.66 9.10
N TYR A 73 -17.75 12.54 9.60
CA TYR A 73 -18.06 13.96 9.76
C TYR A 73 -17.57 14.83 8.59
N GLY A 74 -16.99 14.23 7.54
CA GLY A 74 -16.44 14.94 6.37
C GLY A 74 -15.09 15.60 6.63
N ARG A 75 -14.39 15.26 7.71
CA ARG A 75 -13.02 15.72 8.00
C ARG A 75 -11.99 14.72 7.49
N PRO A 76 -10.74 15.13 7.17
CA PRO A 76 -9.68 14.20 6.80
C PRO A 76 -9.53 13.06 7.81
N LEU A 77 -9.37 11.84 7.32
CA LEU A 77 -9.12 10.69 8.17
C LEU A 77 -7.69 10.77 8.73
N GLY A 78 -7.57 10.86 10.04
CA GLY A 78 -6.27 10.92 10.72
C GLY A 78 -5.69 9.52 11.03
N ILE A 79 -4.44 9.49 11.50
CA ILE A 79 -3.71 8.26 11.86
C ILE A 79 -4.55 7.39 12.82
N GLY A 80 -5.04 7.96 13.92
CA GLY A 80 -5.85 7.20 14.89
C GLY A 80 -7.17 6.67 14.32
N GLY A 81 -7.75 7.37 13.33
CA GLY A 81 -8.93 6.88 12.62
C GLY A 81 -8.64 5.66 11.77
N VAL A 82 -7.50 5.65 11.06
CA VAL A 82 -7.07 4.48 10.29
C VAL A 82 -6.76 3.30 11.21
N ASP A 83 -6.01 3.52 12.29
CA ASP A 83 -5.69 2.46 13.26
C ASP A 83 -6.96 1.83 13.86
N LYS A 84 -7.98 2.66 14.15
CA LYS A 84 -9.27 2.15 14.62
C LYS A 84 -9.94 1.25 13.58
N VAL A 85 -10.03 1.70 12.33
CA VAL A 85 -10.62 0.92 11.23
C VAL A 85 -9.87 -0.39 11.01
N LEU A 86 -8.53 -0.37 11.05
CA LEU A 86 -7.72 -1.59 10.90
C LEU A 86 -7.97 -2.59 12.04
N LYS A 87 -8.04 -2.11 13.27
CA LYS A 87 -8.34 -2.96 14.44
C LYS A 87 -9.75 -3.54 14.40
N GLU A 88 -10.74 -2.76 13.97
CA GLU A 88 -12.12 -3.22 13.81
C GLU A 88 -12.19 -4.31 12.72
N ALA A 89 -11.60 -4.07 11.55
CA ALA A 89 -11.53 -5.06 10.48
C ALA A 89 -10.84 -6.37 10.93
N GLY A 90 -9.76 -6.26 11.72
CA GLY A 90 -9.09 -7.43 12.26
C GLY A 90 -9.95 -8.26 13.20
N LYS A 91 -10.81 -7.62 14.00
CA LYS A 91 -11.77 -8.31 14.87
C LYS A 91 -12.87 -9.01 14.05
N GLU A 92 -13.38 -8.34 13.02
CA GLU A 92 -14.41 -8.90 12.13
C GLU A 92 -13.89 -10.12 11.34
N CYS A 93 -12.60 -10.14 11.01
CA CYS A 93 -11.95 -11.26 10.32
C CYS A 93 -11.42 -12.35 11.26
N ASP A 94 -11.70 -12.28 12.56
CA ASP A 94 -11.22 -13.21 13.60
C ASP A 94 -9.69 -13.45 13.56
N ILE A 95 -8.94 -12.37 13.28
CA ILE A 95 -7.47 -12.44 13.26
C ILE A 95 -6.95 -12.60 14.68
N SER A 96 -6.06 -13.58 14.90
CA SER A 96 -5.42 -13.83 16.20
C SER A 96 -4.88 -12.54 16.81
N LYS A 97 -5.04 -12.38 18.13
CA LYS A 97 -4.55 -11.23 18.90
C LYS A 97 -3.02 -11.09 18.87
N ASP A 98 -2.31 -12.17 18.56
CA ASP A 98 -0.85 -12.19 18.43
C ASP A 98 -0.37 -11.51 17.13
N VAL A 99 -1.27 -11.34 16.15
CA VAL A 99 -0.98 -10.66 14.90
C VAL A 99 -1.18 -9.15 15.06
N ARG A 100 -0.10 -8.39 14.98
CA ARG A 100 -0.18 -6.92 15.01
C ARG A 100 -0.79 -6.39 13.71
N ILE A 101 -2.01 -5.88 13.77
CA ILE A 101 -2.68 -5.24 12.64
C ILE A 101 -2.35 -3.75 12.65
N SER A 102 -1.48 -3.32 11.74
CA SER A 102 -1.05 -1.92 11.62
C SER A 102 -0.69 -1.57 10.17
N ALA A 103 -0.68 -0.29 9.84
CA ALA A 103 -0.24 0.17 8.53
C ALA A 103 1.20 -0.26 8.20
N HIS A 104 2.06 -0.33 9.22
CA HIS A 104 3.43 -0.83 9.07
C HIS A 104 3.47 -2.32 8.70
N THR A 105 2.62 -3.14 9.32
CA THR A 105 2.50 -4.57 8.98
C THR A 105 2.08 -4.77 7.53
N PHE A 106 1.08 -4.03 7.05
CA PHE A 106 0.66 -4.10 5.65
C PHE A 106 1.78 -3.72 4.68
N ARG A 107 2.53 -2.68 4.99
CA ARG A 107 3.69 -2.28 4.18
C ARG A 107 4.80 -3.34 4.20
N HIS A 108 5.07 -3.94 5.35
CA HIS A 108 6.03 -5.05 5.48
C HIS A 108 5.59 -6.26 4.66
N THR A 109 4.33 -6.65 4.78
CA THR A 109 3.73 -7.75 3.99
C THR A 109 3.82 -7.47 2.49
N TYR A 110 3.49 -6.24 2.05
CA TYR A 110 3.65 -5.84 0.65
C TYR A 110 5.09 -6.02 0.18
N ALA A 111 6.06 -5.51 0.95
CA ALA A 111 7.48 -5.59 0.58
C ALA A 111 7.96 -7.03 0.45
N GLN A 112 7.67 -7.87 1.44
CA GLN A 112 8.04 -9.28 1.42
C GLN A 112 7.36 -10.03 0.26
N TYR A 113 6.08 -9.77 0.01
CA TYR A 113 5.36 -10.41 -1.09
C TYR A 113 5.96 -10.04 -2.45
N GLN A 114 6.27 -8.76 -2.68
CA GLN A 114 6.90 -8.31 -3.93
C GLN A 114 8.26 -8.97 -4.16
N LEU A 115 9.10 -9.08 -3.13
CA LEU A 115 10.38 -9.80 -3.24
C LEU A 115 10.17 -11.29 -3.54
N LYS A 116 9.22 -11.95 -2.88
CA LYS A 116 8.90 -13.38 -3.08
C LYS A 116 8.45 -13.69 -4.51
N ILE A 117 7.74 -12.79 -5.15
CA ILE A 117 7.30 -12.96 -6.54
C ILE A 117 8.33 -12.48 -7.58
N GLY A 118 9.52 -12.03 -7.14
CA GLY A 118 10.65 -11.74 -8.00
C GLY A 118 10.91 -10.28 -8.33
N LEU A 119 10.22 -9.33 -7.67
CA LEU A 119 10.57 -7.92 -7.84
C LEU A 119 11.96 -7.68 -7.23
N ASP A 120 12.85 -7.05 -7.97
CA ASP A 120 14.19 -6.74 -7.48
C ASP A 120 14.18 -5.68 -6.37
N ILE A 121 15.20 -5.73 -5.54
CA ILE A 121 15.29 -4.89 -4.33
C ILE A 121 15.39 -3.40 -4.64
N TYR A 122 16.00 -3.00 -5.78
CA TYR A 122 16.13 -1.61 -6.17
C TYR A 122 14.78 -1.04 -6.59
N SER A 123 14.04 -1.79 -7.41
CA SER A 123 12.67 -1.46 -7.80
C SER A 123 11.77 -1.35 -6.58
N LEU A 124 11.87 -2.30 -5.63
CA LEU A 124 11.10 -2.25 -4.40
C LEU A 124 11.46 -1.02 -3.55
N ALA A 125 12.74 -0.71 -3.37
CA ALA A 125 13.19 0.48 -2.63
C ALA A 125 12.61 1.76 -3.24
N ARG A 126 12.60 1.84 -4.57
CA ARG A 126 12.04 2.97 -5.32
C ARG A 126 10.52 3.10 -5.12
N LEU A 127 9.77 2.01 -5.21
CA LEU A 127 8.32 2.00 -4.96
C LEU A 127 7.99 2.41 -3.52
N LEU A 128 8.74 1.90 -2.56
CA LEU A 128 8.56 2.24 -1.14
C LEU A 128 9.03 3.66 -0.80
N GLY A 129 9.84 4.30 -1.65
CA GLY A 129 10.42 5.62 -1.39
C GLY A 129 11.40 5.57 -0.21
N HIS A 130 12.30 4.59 -0.20
CA HIS A 130 13.43 4.51 0.71
C HIS A 130 14.60 5.34 0.14
N GLU A 131 15.20 6.17 0.97
CA GLU A 131 16.38 6.95 0.61
C GLU A 131 17.64 6.09 0.53
N SER A 132 17.67 4.99 1.29
CA SER A 132 18.74 4.01 1.30
C SER A 132 18.21 2.60 1.07
N ILE A 133 18.92 1.83 0.26
CA ILE A 133 18.61 0.44 -0.03
C ILE A 133 18.74 -0.45 1.22
N ALA A 134 19.60 -0.05 2.17
CA ALA A 134 19.78 -0.76 3.44
C ALA A 134 18.45 -0.93 4.21
N ILE A 135 17.54 0.05 4.10
CA ILE A 135 16.21 -0.07 4.71
C ILE A 135 15.39 -1.18 4.03
N THR A 136 15.56 -1.36 2.72
CA THR A 136 14.84 -2.41 1.98
C THR A 136 15.46 -3.78 2.20
N GLN A 137 16.76 -3.86 2.44
CA GLN A 137 17.47 -5.12 2.74
C GLN A 137 16.91 -5.81 4.00
N THR A 138 16.35 -5.07 4.94
CA THR A 138 15.72 -5.68 6.14
C THR A 138 14.57 -6.63 5.79
N TYR A 139 13.94 -6.47 4.64
CA TYR A 139 12.88 -7.38 4.18
C TYR A 139 13.42 -8.70 3.61
N LEU A 140 14.71 -8.77 3.22
CA LEU A 140 15.33 -10.00 2.72
C LEU A 140 15.38 -11.08 3.79
N ASN A 141 15.47 -10.71 5.06
CA ASN A 141 15.52 -11.65 6.18
C ASN A 141 14.29 -12.57 6.27
N GLY A 142 13.21 -12.26 5.55
CA GLY A 142 12.01 -13.08 5.48
C GLY A 142 11.94 -14.01 4.27
N ILE A 143 12.95 -14.01 3.39
CA ILE A 143 13.03 -14.88 2.21
C ILE A 143 13.79 -16.14 2.60
N ARG A 144 13.18 -17.31 2.33
CA ARG A 144 13.79 -18.61 2.61
C ARG A 144 14.61 -19.09 1.42
N ASP A 145 15.64 -19.90 1.68
CA ASP A 145 16.50 -20.49 0.64
C ASP A 145 15.70 -21.25 -0.42
N GLU A 146 14.61 -21.94 -0.02
CA GLU A 146 13.73 -22.66 -0.91
C GLU A 146 13.05 -21.72 -1.94
N GLU A 147 12.68 -20.50 -1.52
CA GLU A 147 12.09 -19.49 -2.39
C GLU A 147 13.12 -18.96 -3.40
N VAL A 148 14.36 -18.76 -2.95
CA VAL A 148 15.49 -18.35 -3.81
C VAL A 148 15.78 -19.43 -4.87
N ILE A 149 15.87 -20.69 -4.45
CA ILE A 149 16.09 -21.83 -5.35
C ILE A 149 14.98 -21.93 -6.39
N SER A 150 13.73 -21.84 -5.96
CA SER A 150 12.57 -21.88 -6.87
C SER A 150 12.60 -20.76 -7.92
N GLN A 151 12.99 -19.54 -7.52
CA GLN A 151 13.13 -18.44 -8.47
C GLN A 151 14.30 -18.66 -9.44
N ALA A 152 15.45 -19.08 -8.93
CA ALA A 152 16.63 -19.36 -9.76
C ALA A 152 16.36 -20.46 -10.80
N GLN A 153 15.56 -21.47 -10.45
CA GLN A 153 15.16 -22.49 -11.42
C GLN A 153 14.31 -21.92 -12.55
N LYS A 154 13.34 -21.03 -12.24
CA LYS A 154 12.46 -20.40 -13.24
C LYS A 154 13.22 -19.48 -14.21
N THR A 155 14.29 -18.85 -13.71
CA THR A 155 15.13 -17.92 -14.50
C THR A 155 16.38 -18.57 -15.07
N SER A 156 16.51 -19.91 -14.99
CA SER A 156 17.62 -20.64 -15.56
C SER A 156 17.75 -20.36 -17.07
N PRO A 157 18.94 -20.00 -17.57
CA PRO A 157 19.14 -19.79 -18.99
C PRO A 157 18.72 -21.00 -19.86
N LEU A 158 18.93 -22.22 -19.34
CA LEU A 158 18.53 -23.45 -20.06
C LEU A 158 17.03 -23.66 -20.16
N MET A 159 16.23 -22.99 -19.33
CA MET A 159 14.77 -23.06 -19.34
C MET A 159 14.12 -21.95 -20.18
N ASN A 160 14.91 -20.96 -20.61
CA ASN A 160 14.44 -19.74 -21.29
C ASN A 160 15.15 -19.51 -22.65
N LEU A 161 15.74 -20.57 -23.23
CA LEU A 161 16.32 -20.58 -24.58
C LEU A 161 15.27 -20.89 -25.64
#